data_1b42f9c1467bd5bc606ea478f4bd7fb8
#
_entry.id   1b42f9c1467bd5bc606ea478f4bd7fb8
#
_cell.length_a   1.000
_cell.length_b   1.000
_cell.length_c   1.000
_cell.angle_alpha   90.00
_cell.angle_beta   90.00
_cell.angle_gamma   90.00
#
_symmetry.space_group_name_H-M   'P 1'
#
loop_
_entity.id
_entity.type
_entity.pdbx_description
1 polymer ?
#
loop_
_entity_poly.entity_id
_entity_poly.type
_entity_poly.pdbx_seq_one_letter_code
_entity_poly.pdbx_strand_id
1 'polypeptide(L)'
;MSIPARSVTKTEAAFRALRQAIEDGRYHPGEHLRVQRLVEDLQMSPTPIREALRMLQSEGLVVHHAHRGTTVAEYSPEDAAEVYALRLVLEPMAARLAAERVTDDQLHELRRLHTELGVAVADSHRSSAAELNVLWHRAVYNASASRYLQEFISRLWQALPGRAIWLTSRAEMSLEQHERITVALERRDPDAAFACMREHIALGATSTIAHMRSVGHVGGS
;
A
#
# COMPACT_ATOMS: atom_id res chain seq x y z
N MET A 1 -31.21 -17.42 -2.61
CA MET A 1 -29.99 -18.23 -2.92
C MET A 1 -28.86 -17.68 -2.08
N SER A 2 -28.46 -18.40 -1.02
CA SER A 2 -27.32 -17.98 -0.19
C SER A 2 -26.03 -18.28 -0.94
N ILE A 3 -25.22 -17.25 -1.17
CA ILE A 3 -23.85 -17.40 -1.66
C ILE A 3 -23.04 -18.09 -0.56
N PRO A 4 -22.42 -19.26 -0.80
CA PRO A 4 -21.64 -19.93 0.22
C PRO A 4 -20.45 -19.03 0.61
N ALA A 5 -20.22 -18.87 1.91
CA ALA A 5 -19.05 -18.18 2.43
C ALA A 5 -17.79 -18.80 1.80
N ARG A 6 -17.00 -17.98 1.10
CA ARG A 6 -15.79 -18.40 0.39
C ARG A 6 -14.81 -18.95 1.44
N SER A 7 -14.60 -20.26 1.49
CA SER A 7 -13.63 -20.85 2.39
C SER A 7 -12.23 -20.31 2.02
N VAL A 8 -11.52 -19.76 2.98
CA VAL A 8 -10.15 -19.28 2.79
C VAL A 8 -9.28 -20.46 2.36
N THR A 9 -8.64 -20.37 1.21
CA THR A 9 -7.76 -21.44 0.73
C THR A 9 -6.49 -21.50 1.59
N LYS A 10 -5.81 -22.66 1.65
CA LYS A 10 -4.52 -22.79 2.35
C LYS A 10 -3.47 -21.80 1.82
N THR A 11 -3.48 -21.52 0.52
CA THR A 11 -2.62 -20.52 -0.11
C THR A 11 -2.91 -19.11 0.43
N GLU A 12 -4.18 -18.75 0.51
CA GLU A 12 -4.59 -17.44 1.00
C GLU A 12 -4.31 -17.27 2.50
N ALA A 13 -4.48 -18.33 3.29
CA ALA A 13 -4.11 -18.36 4.70
C ALA A 13 -2.59 -18.20 4.89
N ALA A 14 -1.77 -18.93 4.10
CA ALA A 14 -0.32 -18.80 4.12
C ALA A 14 0.14 -17.39 3.72
N PHE A 15 -0.45 -16.84 2.65
CA PHE A 15 -0.15 -15.49 2.18
C PHE A 15 -0.42 -14.44 3.27
N ARG A 16 -1.60 -14.47 3.90
CA ARG A 16 -1.95 -13.53 4.99
C ARG A 16 -1.02 -13.67 6.20
N ALA A 17 -0.71 -14.91 6.60
CA ALA A 17 0.16 -15.16 7.74
C ALA A 17 1.60 -14.67 7.50
N LEU A 18 2.17 -14.95 6.33
CA LEU A 18 3.51 -14.51 5.96
C LEU A 18 3.59 -12.99 5.80
N ARG A 19 2.58 -12.40 5.16
CA ARG A 19 2.47 -10.97 5.02
C ARG A 19 2.43 -10.27 6.37
N GLN A 20 1.56 -10.73 7.28
CA GLN A 20 1.48 -10.19 8.63
C GLN A 20 2.80 -10.33 9.37
N ALA A 21 3.50 -11.48 9.21
CA ALA A 21 4.79 -11.71 9.84
C ALA A 21 5.90 -10.75 9.34
N ILE A 22 5.86 -10.37 8.05
CA ILE A 22 6.76 -9.36 7.49
C ILE A 22 6.39 -7.96 8.02
N GLU A 23 5.11 -7.63 8.01
CA GLU A 23 4.59 -6.35 8.50
C GLU A 23 4.87 -6.12 10.00
N ASP A 24 4.80 -7.18 10.81
CA ASP A 24 5.12 -7.16 12.26
C ASP A 24 6.63 -7.17 12.55
N GLY A 25 7.49 -7.26 11.51
CA GLY A 25 8.93 -7.34 11.66
C GLY A 25 9.45 -8.68 12.18
N ARG A 26 8.65 -9.75 12.19
CA ARG A 26 9.12 -11.11 12.54
C ARG A 26 10.07 -11.68 11.49
N TYR A 27 9.92 -11.27 10.24
CA TYR A 27 10.90 -11.46 9.18
C TYR A 27 11.47 -10.11 8.79
N HIS A 28 12.78 -9.95 8.96
CA HIS A 28 13.46 -8.68 8.71
C HIS A 28 13.76 -8.47 7.21
N PRO A 29 13.88 -7.20 6.74
CA PRO A 29 14.40 -6.93 5.41
C PRO A 29 15.69 -7.68 5.13
N GLY A 30 15.82 -8.31 3.94
CA GLY A 30 16.94 -9.15 3.56
C GLY A 30 16.92 -10.58 4.11
N GLU A 31 16.06 -10.89 5.07
CA GLU A 31 16.01 -12.24 5.65
C GLU A 31 15.55 -13.27 4.63
N HIS A 32 16.26 -14.43 4.61
CA HIS A 32 15.91 -15.55 3.74
C HIS A 32 14.69 -16.31 4.23
N LEU A 33 13.64 -16.34 3.42
CA LEU A 33 12.42 -17.10 3.66
C LEU A 33 12.55 -18.52 3.09
N ARG A 34 13.11 -19.43 3.90
CA ARG A 34 13.30 -20.83 3.50
C ARG A 34 11.97 -21.59 3.58
N VAL A 35 11.54 -22.16 2.44
CA VAL A 35 10.26 -22.91 2.34
C VAL A 35 10.14 -23.99 3.42
N GLN A 36 11.22 -24.71 3.72
CA GLN A 36 11.22 -25.76 4.76
C GLN A 36 10.85 -25.20 6.14
N ARG A 37 11.49 -24.09 6.55
CA ARG A 37 11.18 -23.42 7.83
C ARG A 37 9.74 -22.93 7.85
N LEU A 38 9.25 -22.32 6.74
CA LEU A 38 7.88 -21.83 6.65
C LEU A 38 6.84 -22.96 6.70
N VAL A 39 7.17 -24.15 6.19
CA VAL A 39 6.35 -25.37 6.31
C VAL A 39 6.19 -25.77 7.78
N GLU A 40 7.29 -25.71 8.55
CA GLU A 40 7.29 -26.01 9.99
C GLU A 40 6.51 -24.94 10.79
N ASP A 41 6.80 -23.65 10.52
CA ASP A 41 6.20 -22.52 11.24
C ASP A 41 4.69 -22.42 11.01
N LEU A 42 4.21 -22.67 9.79
CA LEU A 42 2.81 -22.54 9.42
C LEU A 42 2.03 -23.87 9.42
N GLN A 43 2.70 -25.01 9.66
CA GLN A 43 2.09 -26.35 9.62
C GLN A 43 1.34 -26.61 8.31
N MET A 44 1.90 -26.17 7.18
CA MET A 44 1.32 -26.28 5.84
C MET A 44 2.27 -27.04 4.89
N SER A 45 1.70 -27.66 3.84
CA SER A 45 2.53 -28.30 2.80
C SER A 45 3.32 -27.26 1.97
N PRO A 46 4.41 -27.65 1.28
CA PRO A 46 5.25 -26.73 0.52
C PRO A 46 4.52 -25.97 -0.61
N THR A 47 3.50 -26.58 -1.21
CA THR A 47 2.80 -26.00 -2.36
C THR A 47 2.09 -24.67 -2.03
N PRO A 48 1.17 -24.56 -1.05
CA PRO A 48 0.54 -23.32 -0.69
C PRO A 48 1.53 -22.24 -0.24
N ILE A 49 2.65 -22.64 0.40
CA ILE A 49 3.71 -21.70 0.80
C ILE A 49 4.42 -21.11 -0.41
N ARG A 50 4.78 -21.92 -1.40
CA ARG A 50 5.40 -21.43 -2.64
C ARG A 50 4.48 -20.48 -3.41
N GLU A 51 3.19 -20.80 -3.50
CA GLU A 51 2.21 -19.91 -4.12
C GLU A 51 2.04 -18.61 -3.32
N ALA A 52 2.01 -18.68 -1.98
CA ALA A 52 1.97 -17.50 -1.12
C ALA A 52 3.21 -16.60 -1.32
N LEU A 53 4.41 -17.19 -1.43
CA LEU A 53 5.64 -16.43 -1.73
C LEU A 53 5.58 -15.77 -3.11
N ARG A 54 4.99 -16.40 -4.13
CA ARG A 54 4.77 -15.78 -5.44
C ARG A 54 3.79 -14.59 -5.35
N MET A 55 2.73 -14.73 -4.56
CA MET A 55 1.80 -13.63 -4.30
C MET A 55 2.51 -12.47 -3.57
N LEU A 56 3.32 -12.76 -2.55
CA LEU A 56 4.13 -11.74 -1.86
C LEU A 56 5.14 -11.08 -2.80
N GLN A 57 5.72 -11.82 -3.74
CA GLN A 57 6.61 -11.27 -4.77
C GLN A 57 5.86 -10.34 -5.71
N SER A 58 4.64 -10.67 -6.12
CA SER A 58 3.81 -9.78 -6.94
C SER A 58 3.39 -8.50 -6.21
N GLU A 59 3.37 -8.52 -4.88
CA GLU A 59 3.18 -7.34 -4.03
C GLU A 59 4.48 -6.61 -3.66
N GLY A 60 5.64 -7.10 -4.13
CA GLY A 60 6.94 -6.50 -3.83
C GLY A 60 7.45 -6.71 -2.41
N LEU A 61 6.78 -7.53 -1.58
CA LEU A 61 7.18 -7.80 -0.20
C LEU A 61 8.37 -8.76 -0.07
N VAL A 62 8.60 -9.54 -1.10
CA VAL A 62 9.75 -10.46 -1.18
C VAL A 62 10.37 -10.42 -2.57
N VAL A 63 11.66 -10.73 -2.65
CA VAL A 63 12.42 -10.84 -3.90
C VAL A 63 12.86 -12.28 -4.07
N HIS A 64 12.57 -12.86 -5.24
CA HIS A 64 13.05 -14.18 -5.58
C HIS A 64 14.37 -14.07 -6.36
N HIS A 65 15.43 -14.65 -5.83
CA HIS A 65 16.73 -14.72 -6.45
C HIS A 65 16.93 -16.10 -7.09
N ALA A 66 17.27 -16.14 -8.37
CA ALA A 66 17.62 -17.38 -9.04
C ALA A 66 18.75 -18.09 -8.26
N HIS A 67 18.55 -19.36 -7.94
CA HIS A 67 19.48 -20.20 -7.18
C HIS A 67 19.77 -19.80 -5.72
N ARG A 68 19.26 -18.67 -5.22
CA ARG A 68 19.44 -18.20 -3.84
C ARG A 68 18.17 -18.22 -2.99
N GLY A 69 17.01 -18.50 -3.60
CA GLY A 69 15.73 -18.55 -2.89
C GLY A 69 15.04 -17.19 -2.80
N THR A 70 14.21 -17.03 -1.80
CA THR A 70 13.39 -15.84 -1.60
C THR A 70 13.86 -15.10 -0.35
N THR A 71 13.99 -13.78 -0.43
CA THR A 71 14.30 -12.89 0.69
C THR A 71 13.16 -11.88 0.90
N VAL A 72 13.02 -11.39 2.11
CA VAL A 72 12.20 -10.19 2.36
C VAL A 72 12.80 -9.02 1.58
N ALA A 73 11.97 -8.23 0.94
CA ALA A 73 12.45 -7.09 0.16
C ALA A 73 13.14 -6.06 1.05
N GLU A 74 14.29 -5.60 0.59
CA GLU A 74 15.02 -4.48 1.18
C GLU A 74 14.74 -3.24 0.37
N TYR A 75 14.49 -2.14 1.07
CA TYR A 75 14.33 -0.83 0.45
C TYR A 75 15.20 0.15 1.21
N SER A 76 16.04 0.86 0.49
CA SER A 76 16.83 1.94 1.09
C SER A 76 16.00 3.22 1.22
N PRO A 77 16.33 4.12 2.15
CA PRO A 77 15.75 5.46 2.19
C PRO A 77 15.94 6.22 0.86
N GLU A 78 17.01 5.93 0.13
CA GLU A 78 17.34 6.50 -1.17
C GLU A 78 16.38 5.99 -2.25
N ASP A 79 16.11 4.69 -2.33
CA ASP A 79 15.12 4.11 -3.24
C ASP A 79 13.72 4.70 -2.96
N ALA A 80 13.38 4.85 -1.68
CA ALA A 80 12.13 5.49 -1.29
C ALA A 80 12.06 6.93 -1.77
N ALA A 81 13.14 7.70 -1.64
CA ALA A 81 13.20 9.09 -2.10
C ALA A 81 12.99 9.19 -3.61
N GLU A 82 13.60 8.31 -4.41
CA GLU A 82 13.42 8.27 -5.86
C GLU A 82 11.97 7.95 -6.24
N VAL A 83 11.37 6.92 -5.62
CA VAL A 83 9.97 6.57 -5.88
C VAL A 83 9.03 7.72 -5.50
N TYR A 84 9.23 8.35 -4.34
CA TYR A 84 8.42 9.50 -3.94
C TYR A 84 8.62 10.73 -4.83
N ALA A 85 9.80 10.95 -5.38
CA ALA A 85 10.03 12.02 -6.35
C ALA A 85 9.15 11.85 -7.61
N LEU A 86 9.01 10.63 -8.11
CA LEU A 86 8.12 10.30 -9.23
C LEU A 86 6.63 10.40 -8.83
N ARG A 87 6.27 9.92 -7.65
CA ARG A 87 4.91 10.02 -7.10
C ARG A 87 4.47 11.49 -6.96
N LEU A 88 5.36 12.38 -6.51
CA LEU A 88 5.12 13.84 -6.41
C LEU A 88 4.82 14.52 -7.75
N VAL A 89 5.19 13.92 -8.85
CA VAL A 89 4.85 14.41 -10.20
C VAL A 89 3.56 13.79 -10.71
N LEU A 90 3.43 12.48 -10.61
CA LEU A 90 2.36 11.74 -11.29
C LEU A 90 1.03 11.76 -10.52
N GLU A 91 1.05 11.62 -9.19
CA GLU A 91 -0.18 11.51 -8.41
C GLU A 91 -0.96 12.85 -8.30
N PRO A 92 -0.29 14.02 -8.11
CA PRO A 92 -0.99 15.31 -8.20
C PRO A 92 -1.58 15.56 -9.59
N MET A 93 -0.88 15.14 -10.66
CA MET A 93 -1.39 15.25 -12.03
C MET A 93 -2.65 14.37 -12.22
N ALA A 94 -2.65 13.15 -11.65
CA ALA A 94 -3.82 12.29 -11.67
C ALA A 94 -5.01 12.91 -10.89
N ALA A 95 -4.76 13.51 -9.72
CA ALA A 95 -5.79 14.20 -8.94
C ALA A 95 -6.38 15.42 -9.67
N ARG A 96 -5.54 16.21 -10.36
CA ARG A 96 -6.00 17.31 -11.23
C ARG A 96 -6.97 16.82 -12.29
N LEU A 97 -6.58 15.81 -13.07
CA LEU A 97 -7.43 15.22 -14.09
C LEU A 97 -8.68 14.56 -13.50
N ALA A 98 -8.58 13.98 -12.32
CA ALA A 98 -9.73 13.44 -11.61
C ALA A 98 -10.77 14.52 -11.31
N ALA A 99 -10.35 15.69 -10.83
CA ALA A 99 -11.27 16.81 -10.56
C ALA A 99 -12.03 17.28 -11.81
N GLU A 100 -11.39 17.21 -12.98
CA GLU A 100 -12.01 17.56 -14.27
C GLU A 100 -13.01 16.51 -14.77
N ARG A 101 -12.85 15.23 -14.40
CA ARG A 101 -13.47 14.08 -15.09
C ARG A 101 -14.32 13.21 -14.19
N VAL A 102 -14.22 13.36 -12.89
CA VAL A 102 -14.90 12.51 -11.91
C VAL A 102 -16.41 12.52 -12.13
N THR A 103 -17.04 11.35 -12.10
CA THR A 103 -18.50 11.20 -12.14
C THR A 103 -19.07 11.23 -10.72
N ASP A 104 -20.39 11.46 -10.62
CA ASP A 104 -21.06 11.48 -9.32
C ASP A 104 -21.00 10.10 -8.62
N ASP A 105 -21.10 9.01 -9.37
CA ASP A 105 -20.93 7.65 -8.84
C ASP A 105 -19.53 7.44 -8.25
N GLN A 106 -18.51 7.96 -8.92
CA GLN A 106 -17.12 7.89 -8.43
C GLN A 106 -16.92 8.76 -7.17
N LEU A 107 -17.58 9.92 -7.07
CA LEU A 107 -17.58 10.73 -5.85
C LEU A 107 -18.25 9.99 -4.69
N HIS A 108 -19.39 9.35 -4.91
CA HIS A 108 -20.05 8.53 -3.90
C HIS A 108 -19.15 7.40 -3.41
N GLU A 109 -18.45 6.70 -4.32
CA GLU A 109 -17.52 5.63 -3.96
C GLU A 109 -16.31 6.17 -3.15
N LEU A 110 -15.74 7.31 -3.53
CA LEU A 110 -14.66 7.98 -2.78
C LEU A 110 -15.11 8.33 -1.35
N ARG A 111 -16.32 8.88 -1.19
CA ARG A 111 -16.88 9.18 0.13
C ARG A 111 -17.10 7.93 0.97
N ARG A 112 -17.63 6.87 0.37
CA ARG A 112 -17.81 5.58 1.04
C ARG A 112 -16.47 5.04 1.56
N LEU A 113 -15.46 4.97 0.70
CA LEU A 113 -14.12 4.49 1.04
C LEU A 113 -13.46 5.33 2.13
N HIS A 114 -13.60 6.67 2.06
CA HIS A 114 -13.08 7.57 3.09
C HIS A 114 -13.76 7.35 4.45
N THR A 115 -15.07 7.18 4.48
CA THR A 115 -15.83 6.90 5.71
C THR A 115 -15.42 5.57 6.33
N GLU A 116 -15.33 4.50 5.53
CA GLU A 116 -14.89 3.18 6.00
C GLU A 116 -13.44 3.21 6.52
N LEU A 117 -12.57 3.96 5.84
CA LEU A 117 -11.20 4.19 6.30
C LEU A 117 -11.17 4.89 7.66
N GLY A 118 -12.00 5.92 7.86
CA GLY A 118 -12.13 6.61 9.14
C GLY A 118 -12.55 5.68 10.27
N VAL A 119 -13.52 4.80 10.05
CA VAL A 119 -13.94 3.78 11.02
C VAL A 119 -12.80 2.81 11.32
N ALA A 120 -12.11 2.29 10.30
CA ALA A 120 -11.01 1.35 10.48
C ALA A 120 -9.83 1.96 11.25
N VAL A 121 -9.57 3.26 11.08
CA VAL A 121 -8.55 4.01 11.85
C VAL A 121 -8.99 4.19 13.30
N ALA A 122 -10.23 4.61 13.55
CA ALA A 122 -10.76 4.79 14.89
C ALA A 122 -10.77 3.48 15.70
N ASP A 123 -11.12 2.37 15.07
CA ASP A 123 -11.15 1.03 15.68
C ASP A 123 -9.76 0.38 15.77
N SER A 124 -8.70 1.07 15.36
CA SER A 124 -7.32 0.54 15.32
C SER A 124 -7.15 -0.73 14.47
N HIS A 125 -8.03 -0.97 13.50
CA HIS A 125 -7.96 -2.08 12.56
C HIS A 125 -6.94 -1.79 11.44
N ARG A 126 -5.65 -1.83 11.78
CA ARG A 126 -4.54 -1.40 10.91
C ARG A 126 -4.53 -2.04 9.53
N SER A 127 -4.75 -3.35 9.44
CA SER A 127 -4.77 -4.09 8.16
C SER A 127 -5.88 -3.57 7.24
N SER A 128 -7.10 -3.41 7.76
CA SER A 128 -8.25 -2.89 7.00
C SER A 128 -8.03 -1.44 6.60
N ALA A 129 -7.46 -0.61 7.50
CA ALA A 129 -7.14 0.77 7.20
C ALA A 129 -6.12 0.89 6.05
N ALA A 130 -5.07 0.06 6.04
CA ALA A 130 -4.09 0.05 4.95
C ALA A 130 -4.72 -0.36 3.60
N GLU A 131 -5.63 -1.35 3.60
CA GLU A 131 -6.34 -1.76 2.39
C GLU A 131 -7.27 -0.67 1.86
N LEU A 132 -8.06 -0.07 2.74
CA LEU A 132 -8.97 1.01 2.40
C LEU A 132 -8.23 2.25 1.89
N ASN A 133 -7.08 2.58 2.47
CA ASN A 133 -6.22 3.64 1.96
C ASN A 133 -5.80 3.38 0.50
N VAL A 134 -5.33 2.17 0.20
CA VAL A 134 -4.95 1.80 -1.19
C VAL A 134 -6.15 1.89 -2.13
N LEU A 135 -7.33 1.43 -1.70
CA LEU A 135 -8.55 1.49 -2.51
C LEU A 135 -8.98 2.94 -2.77
N TRP A 136 -8.93 3.81 -1.76
CA TRP A 136 -9.25 5.22 -1.91
C TRP A 136 -8.32 5.92 -2.92
N HIS A 137 -7.01 5.75 -2.77
CA HIS A 137 -6.04 6.30 -3.73
C HIS A 137 -6.29 5.79 -5.15
N ARG A 138 -6.52 4.49 -5.30
CA ARG A 138 -6.84 3.90 -6.60
C ARG A 138 -8.11 4.49 -7.21
N ALA A 139 -9.14 4.75 -6.39
CA ALA A 139 -10.37 5.40 -6.86
C ALA A 139 -10.11 6.81 -7.38
N VAL A 140 -9.27 7.61 -6.71
CA VAL A 140 -8.84 8.93 -7.21
C VAL A 140 -8.14 8.80 -8.56
N TYR A 141 -7.17 7.87 -8.71
CA TYR A 141 -6.42 7.73 -9.96
C TYR A 141 -7.30 7.18 -11.09
N ASN A 142 -8.26 6.32 -10.80
CA ASN A 142 -9.23 5.83 -11.77
C ASN A 142 -10.12 6.96 -12.29
N ALA A 143 -10.52 7.89 -11.44
CA ALA A 143 -11.31 9.06 -11.84
C ALA A 143 -10.55 9.99 -12.80
N SER A 144 -9.20 9.94 -12.84
CA SER A 144 -8.41 10.67 -13.84
C SER A 144 -8.69 10.25 -15.28
N ALA A 145 -9.26 9.07 -15.50
CA ALA A 145 -9.49 8.44 -16.81
C ALA A 145 -8.23 8.40 -17.70
N SER A 146 -7.04 8.41 -17.09
CA SER A 146 -5.75 8.34 -17.78
C SER A 146 -5.11 6.98 -17.56
N ARG A 147 -5.21 6.10 -18.56
CA ARG A 147 -4.67 4.73 -18.50
C ARG A 147 -3.19 4.69 -18.12
N TYR A 148 -2.37 5.53 -18.76
CA TYR A 148 -0.93 5.53 -18.52
C TYR A 148 -0.55 6.05 -17.13
N LEU A 149 -1.22 7.10 -16.62
CA LEU A 149 -0.99 7.55 -15.25
C LEU A 149 -1.32 6.44 -14.24
N GLN A 150 -2.45 5.77 -14.40
CA GLN A 150 -2.85 4.65 -13.54
C GLN A 150 -1.81 3.53 -13.57
N GLU A 151 -1.30 3.15 -14.74
CA GLU A 151 -0.30 2.09 -14.90
C GLU A 151 1.03 2.47 -14.23
N PHE A 152 1.56 3.67 -14.50
CA PHE A 152 2.84 4.11 -13.92
C PHE A 152 2.73 4.31 -12.41
N ILE A 153 1.66 4.92 -11.91
CA ILE A 153 1.41 5.08 -10.47
C ILE A 153 1.31 3.70 -9.80
N SER A 154 0.60 2.74 -10.41
CA SER A 154 0.50 1.38 -9.86
C SER A 154 1.86 0.70 -9.73
N ARG A 155 2.76 0.87 -10.69
CA ARG A 155 4.14 0.36 -10.63
C ARG A 155 4.94 1.01 -9.50
N LEU A 156 4.80 2.32 -9.30
CA LEU A 156 5.47 3.02 -8.20
C LEU A 156 4.97 2.56 -6.82
N TRP A 157 3.68 2.28 -6.70
CA TRP A 157 3.10 1.73 -5.48
C TRP A 157 3.56 0.30 -5.19
N GLN A 158 3.89 -0.49 -6.21
CA GLN A 158 4.47 -1.83 -6.07
C GLN A 158 5.96 -1.79 -5.74
N ALA A 159 6.66 -0.73 -6.16
CA ALA A 159 8.09 -0.56 -5.91
C ALA A 159 8.43 -0.27 -4.44
N LEU A 160 7.48 0.15 -3.62
CA LEU A 160 7.66 0.32 -2.18
C LEU A 160 6.55 -0.44 -1.44
N PRO A 161 6.84 -1.19 -0.39
CA PRO A 161 5.84 -1.87 0.43
C PRO A 161 5.07 -0.82 1.25
N GLY A 162 4.22 -0.05 0.56
CA GLY A 162 3.49 1.09 1.12
C GLY A 162 2.59 0.74 2.31
N ARG A 163 2.33 -0.55 2.55
CA ARG A 163 1.52 -1.02 3.68
C ARG A 163 2.29 -1.04 4.99
N ALA A 164 3.58 -1.41 4.99
CA ALA A 164 4.42 -1.38 6.18
C ALA A 164 4.60 0.03 6.75
N ILE A 165 4.49 1.04 5.90
CA ILE A 165 4.69 2.45 6.23
C ILE A 165 3.43 3.10 6.80
N TRP A 166 2.25 2.57 6.48
CA TRP A 166 0.96 3.08 6.96
C TRP A 166 0.67 2.72 8.43
N LEU A 167 1.47 1.83 9.01
CA LEU A 167 1.36 1.40 10.41
C LEU A 167 1.92 2.43 11.41
N THR A 168 2.40 3.57 10.92
CA THR A 168 2.91 4.65 11.78
C THR A 168 1.78 5.58 12.25
N SER A 169 2.06 6.43 13.23
CA SER A 169 1.19 7.44 13.87
C SER A 169 0.52 8.45 12.92
N ARG A 170 0.48 8.17 11.63
CA ARG A 170 0.09 9.09 10.55
C ARG A 170 -1.32 8.89 10.01
N ALA A 171 -2.03 7.84 10.46
CA ALA A 171 -3.32 7.47 9.89
C ALA A 171 -4.36 8.61 10.02
N GLU A 172 -4.45 9.26 11.18
CA GLU A 172 -5.40 10.37 11.42
C GLU A 172 -5.08 11.59 10.53
N MET A 173 -3.80 11.98 10.46
CA MET A 173 -3.38 13.09 9.59
C MET A 173 -3.63 12.78 8.11
N SER A 174 -3.47 11.53 7.70
CA SER A 174 -3.78 11.10 6.34
C SER A 174 -5.26 11.22 6.02
N LEU A 175 -6.15 10.89 6.98
CA LEU A 175 -7.59 11.05 6.82
C LEU A 175 -7.99 12.51 6.57
N GLU A 176 -7.45 13.46 7.32
CA GLU A 176 -7.71 14.89 7.11
C GLU A 176 -7.25 15.35 5.71
N GLN A 177 -6.09 14.87 5.28
CA GLN A 177 -5.57 15.18 3.94
C GLN A 177 -6.45 14.56 2.83
N HIS A 178 -6.92 13.32 3.01
CA HIS A 178 -7.86 12.68 2.08
C HIS A 178 -9.17 13.43 2.00
N GLU A 179 -9.69 13.94 3.13
CA GLU A 179 -10.88 14.78 3.14
C GLU A 179 -10.69 16.04 2.29
N ARG A 180 -9.55 16.74 2.44
CA ARG A 180 -9.25 17.95 1.64
C ARG A 180 -9.19 17.63 0.14
N ILE A 181 -8.60 16.49 -0.23
CA ILE A 181 -8.57 16.04 -1.63
C ILE A 181 -9.98 15.73 -2.13
N THR A 182 -10.77 14.97 -1.35
CA THR A 182 -12.14 14.61 -1.72
C THR A 182 -13.02 15.84 -1.93
N VAL A 183 -12.92 16.84 -1.04
CA VAL A 183 -13.64 18.12 -1.17
C VAL A 183 -13.22 18.87 -2.43
N ALA A 184 -11.94 18.86 -2.79
CA ALA A 184 -11.46 19.47 -4.03
C ALA A 184 -12.04 18.77 -5.28
N LEU A 185 -12.14 17.44 -5.26
CA LEU A 185 -12.77 16.65 -6.34
C LEU A 185 -14.27 16.95 -6.45
N GLU A 186 -15.00 17.04 -5.33
CA GLU A 186 -16.44 17.40 -5.30
C GLU A 186 -16.71 18.79 -5.85
N ARG A 187 -15.80 19.73 -5.58
CA ARG A 187 -15.88 21.10 -6.11
C ARG A 187 -15.42 21.20 -7.56
N ARG A 188 -14.94 20.08 -8.13
CA ARG A 188 -14.33 20.05 -9.46
C ARG A 188 -13.26 21.14 -9.61
N ASP A 189 -12.41 21.28 -8.59
CA ASP A 189 -11.31 22.24 -8.53
C ASP A 189 -9.97 21.52 -8.83
N PRO A 190 -9.46 21.57 -10.07
CA PRO A 190 -8.24 20.84 -10.46
C PRO A 190 -6.98 21.36 -9.76
N ASP A 191 -6.90 22.67 -9.49
CA ASP A 191 -5.73 23.26 -8.86
C ASP A 191 -5.67 22.93 -7.36
N ALA A 192 -6.81 22.98 -6.68
CA ALA A 192 -6.91 22.53 -5.29
C ALA A 192 -6.62 21.03 -5.15
N ALA A 193 -7.16 20.18 -6.04
CA ALA A 193 -6.91 18.74 -6.03
C ALA A 193 -5.43 18.42 -6.24
N PHE A 194 -4.76 19.11 -7.18
CA PHE A 194 -3.32 18.99 -7.41
C PHE A 194 -2.53 19.40 -6.16
N ALA A 195 -2.81 20.56 -5.58
CA ALA A 195 -2.06 21.07 -4.44
C ALA A 195 -2.23 20.19 -3.20
N CYS A 196 -3.46 19.75 -2.88
CA CYS A 196 -3.73 18.87 -1.75
C CYS A 196 -3.07 17.50 -1.91
N MET A 197 -3.13 16.89 -3.11
CA MET A 197 -2.47 15.61 -3.37
C MET A 197 -0.94 15.75 -3.26
N ARG A 198 -0.36 16.81 -3.79
CA ARG A 198 1.09 17.06 -3.69
C ARG A 198 1.55 17.18 -2.24
N GLU A 199 0.82 17.93 -1.42
CA GLU A 199 1.09 18.06 0.02
C GLU A 199 1.01 16.71 0.72
N HIS A 200 -0.04 15.93 0.44
CA HIS A 200 -0.24 14.59 0.99
C HIS A 200 0.93 13.66 0.67
N ILE A 201 1.38 13.60 -0.59
CA ILE A 201 2.50 12.75 -1.00
C ILE A 201 3.82 13.25 -0.40
N ALA A 202 4.06 14.57 -0.32
CA ALA A 202 5.26 15.14 0.30
C ALA A 202 5.39 14.79 1.78
N LEU A 203 4.29 14.90 2.53
CA LEU A 203 4.24 14.49 3.94
C LEU A 203 4.40 12.97 4.08
N GLY A 204 3.87 12.20 3.11
CA GLY A 204 4.10 10.76 2.98
C GLY A 204 5.58 10.42 2.85
N ALA A 205 6.27 11.08 1.94
CA ALA A 205 7.70 10.90 1.71
C ALA A 205 8.51 11.15 2.98
N THR A 206 8.29 12.29 3.62
CA THR A 206 9.01 12.68 4.84
C THR A 206 8.85 11.65 5.95
N SER A 207 7.63 11.23 6.23
CA SER A 207 7.33 10.24 7.27
C SER A 207 7.94 8.87 6.97
N THR A 208 7.81 8.41 5.73
CA THR A 208 8.33 7.12 5.27
C THR A 208 9.85 7.06 5.38
N ILE A 209 10.55 8.04 4.80
CA ILE A 209 12.01 8.08 4.78
C ILE A 209 12.56 8.21 6.21
N ALA A 210 11.92 9.03 7.06
CA ALA A 210 12.32 9.17 8.46
C ALA A 210 12.17 7.83 9.23
N HIS A 211 11.07 7.13 9.02
CA HIS A 211 10.84 5.81 9.62
C HIS A 211 11.88 4.78 9.15
N MET A 212 12.15 4.70 7.86
CA MET A 212 13.16 3.77 7.31
C MET A 212 14.55 4.03 7.89
N ARG A 213 14.93 5.29 8.04
CA ARG A 213 16.20 5.68 8.69
C ARG A 213 16.25 5.28 10.17
N SER A 214 15.15 5.40 10.90
CA SER A 214 15.11 5.03 12.32
C SER A 214 15.24 3.52 12.53
N VAL A 215 14.64 2.71 11.67
CA VAL A 215 14.70 1.23 11.74
C VAL A 215 16.06 0.70 11.27
N GLY A 216 16.64 1.31 10.23
CA GLY A 216 17.96 0.91 9.70
C GLY A 216 19.13 1.13 10.67
N HIS A 217 18.98 1.99 11.68
CA HIS A 217 20.00 2.22 12.72
C HIS A 217 20.00 1.16 13.85
N VAL A 218 18.99 0.31 13.95
CA VAL A 218 18.87 -0.71 15.01
C VAL A 218 19.52 -2.05 14.61
N GLY A 219 19.84 -2.24 13.32
CA GLY A 219 20.43 -3.50 12.80
C GLY A 219 21.95 -3.51 12.65
N GLY A 220 22.67 -2.51 13.10
CA GLY A 220 24.12 -2.34 12.96
C GLY A 220 24.86 -2.22 14.31
N SER A 221 24.72 -3.23 15.17
CA SER A 221 25.55 -3.35 16.39
C SER A 221 26.01 -4.79 16.56
#